data_f85ffd6af07f2970f76df38f748a1f0d
#
_entry.id   f85ffd6af07f2970f76df38f748a1f0d
#
_cell.length_a   1.000
_cell.length_b   1.000
_cell.length_c   1.000
_cell.angle_alpha   90.00
_cell.angle_beta   90.00
_cell.angle_gamma   90.00
#
_symmetry.space_group_name_H-M   'P 1'
#
loop_
_entity.id
_entity.type
_entity.pdbx_description
1 polymer ?
#
loop_
_entity_poly.entity_id
_entity_poly.type
_entity_poly.pdbx_seq_one_letter_code
_entity_poly.pdbx_strand_id
1 'polypeptide(L)'
;RRKFFEQITSGTLRVSEIYEQAKKLQIDIDAEGYNVILLTLQSKGTAEYSQTLAERLEELMAYLLRYGEYLLFRCNLMTYCVIVKGSAAGLDAAVHRCLENIQRRCGGDEALAWYAAVSEPVARLSELPSCYAKAHTILSYRHLLPERHVLTADVLQKPQRGALPALDEVDASKADPAIIRNFLQTGMREEIPDFVSEYLASFGNALDSMLFRQYVLLELRFSA
;
A
#
# COMPACT_ATOMS: atom_id res chain seq x y z
N ARG A 1 -15.53 -1.00 -16.48
CA ARG A 1 -14.23 -1.58 -16.08
C ARG A 1 -13.98 -1.40 -14.57
N ARG A 2 -14.09 -0.20 -13.99
CA ARG A 2 -13.84 0.06 -12.56
C ARG A 2 -14.65 -0.89 -11.65
N LYS A 3 -15.97 -0.94 -11.82
CA LYS A 3 -16.85 -1.83 -11.02
C LYS A 3 -16.42 -3.31 -11.10
N PHE A 4 -15.94 -3.76 -12.25
CA PHE A 4 -15.43 -5.13 -12.43
C PHE A 4 -14.21 -5.40 -11.53
N PHE A 5 -13.25 -4.49 -11.52
CA PHE A 5 -12.07 -4.64 -10.66
C PHE A 5 -12.40 -4.53 -9.16
N GLU A 6 -13.31 -3.62 -8.79
CA GLU A 6 -13.82 -3.52 -7.41
C GLU A 6 -14.48 -4.82 -6.96
N GLN A 7 -15.23 -5.49 -7.83
CA GLN A 7 -15.86 -6.78 -7.54
C GLN A 7 -14.84 -7.93 -7.45
N ILE A 8 -13.76 -7.90 -8.24
CA ILE A 8 -12.67 -8.88 -8.12
C ILE A 8 -11.97 -8.71 -6.77
N THR A 9 -11.56 -7.49 -6.43
CA THR A 9 -10.80 -7.23 -5.20
C THR A 9 -11.62 -7.38 -3.92
N SER A 10 -12.94 -7.21 -4.00
CA SER A 10 -13.85 -7.49 -2.87
C SER A 10 -14.27 -8.96 -2.76
N GLY A 11 -13.94 -9.80 -3.76
CA GLY A 11 -14.31 -11.21 -3.75
C GLY A 11 -15.80 -11.49 -3.96
N THR A 12 -16.55 -10.53 -4.52
CA THR A 12 -18.00 -10.66 -4.72
C THR A 12 -18.37 -11.46 -5.97
N LEU A 13 -17.41 -11.69 -6.88
CA LEU A 13 -17.60 -12.47 -8.09
C LEU A 13 -17.04 -13.90 -7.94
N ARG A 14 -17.74 -14.86 -8.48
CA ARG A 14 -17.19 -16.21 -8.70
C ARG A 14 -16.18 -16.19 -9.84
N VAL A 15 -15.25 -17.13 -9.83
CA VAL A 15 -14.21 -17.21 -10.87
C VAL A 15 -14.79 -17.30 -12.29
N SER A 16 -15.86 -18.08 -12.48
CA SER A 16 -16.57 -18.17 -13.79
C SER A 16 -17.12 -16.81 -14.24
N GLU A 17 -17.71 -16.05 -13.31
CA GLU A 17 -18.27 -14.72 -13.58
C GLU A 17 -17.15 -13.70 -13.92
N ILE A 18 -15.98 -13.86 -13.28
CA ILE A 18 -14.80 -13.05 -13.59
C ILE A 18 -14.39 -13.26 -15.04
N TYR A 19 -14.26 -14.51 -15.50
CA TYR A 19 -13.90 -14.82 -16.90
C TYR A 19 -14.94 -14.31 -17.90
N GLU A 20 -16.23 -14.49 -17.61
CA GLU A 20 -17.31 -14.00 -18.48
C GLU A 20 -17.31 -12.47 -18.61
N GLN A 21 -17.15 -11.77 -17.50
CA GLN A 21 -17.10 -10.30 -17.50
C GLN A 21 -15.81 -9.79 -18.15
N ALA A 22 -14.67 -10.42 -17.90
CA ALA A 22 -13.40 -10.08 -18.53
C ALA A 22 -13.50 -10.20 -20.07
N LYS A 23 -14.12 -11.28 -20.57
CA LYS A 23 -14.36 -11.48 -22.00
C LYS A 23 -15.25 -10.38 -22.58
N LYS A 24 -16.34 -10.01 -21.90
CA LYS A 24 -17.22 -8.90 -22.32
C LYS A 24 -16.50 -7.56 -22.36
N LEU A 25 -15.58 -7.32 -21.45
CA LEU A 25 -14.81 -6.09 -21.34
C LEU A 25 -13.54 -6.09 -22.19
N GLN A 26 -13.27 -7.20 -22.89
CA GLN A 26 -12.04 -7.42 -23.67
C GLN A 26 -10.77 -7.23 -22.80
N ILE A 27 -10.80 -7.78 -21.58
CA ILE A 27 -9.69 -7.78 -20.65
C ILE A 27 -9.11 -9.19 -20.64
N ASP A 28 -7.84 -9.30 -21.02
CA ASP A 28 -7.09 -10.54 -20.83
C ASP A 28 -6.68 -10.67 -19.36
N ILE A 29 -7.31 -11.61 -18.65
CA ILE A 29 -7.07 -11.86 -17.21
C ILE A 29 -6.38 -13.22 -16.99
N ASP A 30 -6.15 -13.97 -18.04
CA ASP A 30 -5.61 -15.32 -17.92
C ASP A 30 -4.10 -15.31 -17.66
N ALA A 31 -3.65 -16.02 -16.63
CA ALA A 31 -2.24 -16.17 -16.29
C ALA A 31 -2.03 -17.33 -15.30
N GLU A 32 -0.80 -17.77 -15.16
CA GLU A 32 -0.39 -18.79 -14.19
C GLU A 32 -0.16 -18.21 -12.78
N GLY A 33 0.06 -16.90 -12.68
CA GLY A 33 0.28 -16.22 -11.42
C GLY A 33 -0.07 -14.75 -11.46
N TYR A 34 -0.37 -14.23 -10.28
CA TYR A 34 -0.78 -12.85 -10.05
C TYR A 34 -0.05 -12.25 -8.86
N ASN A 35 0.19 -10.95 -8.93
CA ASN A 35 0.64 -10.15 -7.80
C ASN A 35 -0.12 -8.82 -7.78
N VAL A 36 -0.34 -8.27 -6.61
CA VAL A 36 -1.02 -6.98 -6.44
C VAL A 36 -0.02 -5.95 -5.94
N ILE A 37 0.05 -4.83 -6.64
CA ILE A 37 0.79 -3.64 -6.23
C ILE A 37 -0.21 -2.51 -6.02
N LEU A 38 -0.27 -1.96 -4.82
CA LEU A 38 -0.97 -0.72 -4.55
C LEU A 38 0.01 0.43 -4.62
N LEU A 39 -0.21 1.35 -5.55
CA LEU A 39 0.62 2.53 -5.75
C LEU A 39 -0.12 3.77 -5.32
N THR A 40 0.47 4.55 -4.43
CA THR A 40 -0.03 5.88 -4.05
C THR A 40 1.04 6.94 -4.29
N LEU A 41 0.61 8.12 -4.73
CA LEU A 41 1.44 9.32 -4.82
C LEU A 41 0.87 10.38 -3.90
N GLN A 42 1.75 11.12 -3.26
CA GLN A 42 1.38 12.25 -2.41
C GLN A 42 2.40 13.39 -2.56
N SER A 43 1.98 14.61 -2.29
CA SER A 43 2.88 15.76 -2.25
C SER A 43 3.64 15.77 -0.92
N LYS A 44 4.96 16.02 -0.95
CA LYS A 44 5.73 16.22 0.29
C LYS A 44 5.35 17.58 0.88
N GLY A 45 4.83 17.56 2.10
CA GLY A 45 4.58 18.77 2.90
C GLY A 45 3.21 19.42 2.78
N THR A 46 2.36 19.00 1.85
CA THR A 46 0.96 19.45 1.77
C THR A 46 0.05 18.29 1.38
N ALA A 47 -1.05 18.13 2.11
CA ALA A 47 -2.09 17.14 1.78
C ALA A 47 -2.98 17.56 0.59
N GLU A 48 -2.65 18.69 -0.03
CA GLU A 48 -3.50 19.22 -1.10
C GLU A 48 -3.37 18.35 -2.35
N TYR A 49 -4.53 17.88 -2.82
CA TYR A 49 -4.69 17.33 -4.14
C TYR A 49 -4.29 18.39 -5.17
N SER A 50 -3.09 18.27 -5.69
CA SER A 50 -2.61 19.12 -6.77
C SER A 50 -3.04 18.49 -8.09
N GLN A 51 -3.58 19.30 -9.00
CA GLN A 51 -3.88 18.87 -10.37
C GLN A 51 -2.64 18.27 -11.03
N THR A 52 -1.46 18.84 -10.76
CA THR A 52 -0.16 18.34 -11.23
C THR A 52 0.12 16.91 -10.77
N LEU A 53 -0.24 16.56 -9.53
CA LEU A 53 -0.07 15.22 -8.98
C LEU A 53 -0.99 14.21 -9.68
N ALA A 54 -2.23 14.60 -9.97
CA ALA A 54 -3.16 13.76 -10.72
C ALA A 54 -2.68 13.51 -12.15
N GLU A 55 -2.20 14.55 -12.84
CA GLU A 55 -1.65 14.45 -14.19
C GLU A 55 -0.43 13.51 -14.23
N ARG A 56 0.47 13.64 -13.26
CA ARG A 56 1.63 12.74 -13.13
C ARG A 56 1.21 11.29 -12.92
N LEU A 57 0.22 11.07 -12.07
CA LEU A 57 -0.29 9.73 -11.80
C LEU A 57 -0.96 9.13 -13.05
N GLU A 58 -1.73 9.93 -13.78
CA GLU A 58 -2.35 9.49 -15.03
C GLU A 58 -1.31 9.20 -16.13
N GLU A 59 -0.26 10.02 -16.27
CA GLU A 59 0.85 9.77 -17.19
C GLU A 59 1.58 8.45 -16.86
N LEU A 60 1.84 8.19 -15.58
CA LEU A 60 2.44 6.94 -15.13
C LEU A 60 1.56 5.75 -15.46
N MET A 61 0.24 5.86 -15.18
CA MET A 61 -0.71 4.80 -15.48
C MET A 61 -0.84 4.55 -16.99
N ALA A 62 -0.90 5.59 -17.79
CA ALA A 62 -0.92 5.48 -19.27
C ALA A 62 0.35 4.81 -19.80
N TYR A 63 1.49 5.03 -19.15
CA TYR A 63 2.72 4.34 -19.49
C TYR A 63 2.69 2.86 -19.13
N LEU A 64 2.25 2.51 -17.92
CA LEU A 64 2.18 1.12 -17.48
C LEU A 64 1.16 0.31 -18.28
N LEU A 65 0.08 0.93 -18.76
CA LEU A 65 -0.92 0.28 -19.62
C LEU A 65 -0.38 -0.21 -20.97
N ARG A 66 0.82 0.21 -21.38
CA ARG A 66 1.46 -0.29 -22.61
C ARG A 66 1.94 -1.74 -22.47
N TYR A 67 2.07 -2.23 -21.25
CA TYR A 67 2.49 -3.59 -20.97
C TYR A 67 1.25 -4.47 -20.76
N GLY A 68 1.09 -5.50 -21.58
CA GLY A 68 -0.07 -6.41 -21.50
C GLY A 68 -0.13 -7.27 -20.23
N GLU A 69 0.96 -7.30 -19.46
CA GLU A 69 1.07 -8.01 -18.19
C GLU A 69 0.49 -7.24 -17.00
N TYR A 70 0.09 -5.96 -17.19
CA TYR A 70 -0.47 -5.14 -16.12
C TYR A 70 -1.95 -4.85 -16.35
N LEU A 71 -2.76 -5.11 -15.33
CA LEU A 71 -4.15 -4.68 -15.25
C LEU A 71 -4.24 -3.55 -14.20
N LEU A 72 -4.70 -2.39 -14.63
CA LEU A 72 -4.67 -1.16 -13.84
C LEU A 72 -6.07 -0.64 -13.59
N PHE A 73 -6.33 -0.26 -12.35
CA PHE A 73 -7.55 0.46 -12.01
C PHE A 73 -7.31 1.43 -10.84
N ARG A 74 -8.11 2.47 -10.81
CA ARG A 74 -8.05 3.50 -9.78
C ARG A 74 -8.90 3.08 -8.59
N CYS A 75 -8.29 2.97 -7.41
CA CYS A 75 -8.98 2.68 -6.15
C CYS A 75 -9.64 3.94 -5.59
N ASN A 76 -8.86 5.03 -5.49
CA ASN A 76 -9.31 6.34 -5.04
C ASN A 76 -8.54 7.45 -5.78
N LEU A 77 -8.63 8.71 -5.30
CA LEU A 77 -8.01 9.86 -5.97
C LEU A 77 -6.49 9.72 -6.14
N MET A 78 -5.81 9.12 -5.17
CA MET A 78 -4.35 9.08 -5.08
C MET A 78 -3.77 7.67 -5.22
N THR A 79 -4.61 6.63 -5.23
CA THR A 79 -4.17 5.24 -5.20
C THR A 79 -4.67 4.46 -6.40
N TYR A 80 -3.75 3.76 -7.05
CA TYR A 80 -4.03 2.80 -8.10
C TYR A 80 -3.65 1.39 -7.67
N CYS A 81 -4.40 0.43 -8.15
CA CYS A 81 -4.05 -0.97 -8.07
C CYS A 81 -3.50 -1.43 -9.42
N VAL A 82 -2.36 -2.07 -9.37
CA VAL A 82 -1.74 -2.76 -10.49
C VAL A 82 -1.79 -4.25 -10.17
N ILE A 83 -2.58 -5.01 -10.92
CA ILE A 83 -2.51 -6.47 -10.90
C ILE A 83 -1.49 -6.87 -11.95
N VAL A 84 -0.37 -7.38 -11.51
CA VAL A 84 0.67 -7.95 -12.37
C VAL A 84 0.32 -9.40 -12.61
N LYS A 85 0.29 -9.82 -13.89
CA LYS A 85 0.00 -11.18 -14.29
C LYS A 85 1.17 -11.75 -15.12
N GLY A 86 1.40 -13.05 -15.02
CA GLY A 86 2.49 -13.68 -15.75
C GLY A 86 2.55 -15.19 -15.57
N SER A 87 3.55 -15.80 -16.19
CA SER A 87 3.90 -17.19 -15.90
C SER A 87 4.51 -17.31 -14.51
N ALA A 88 4.45 -18.51 -13.92
CA ALA A 88 5.03 -18.76 -12.61
C ALA A 88 6.52 -18.35 -12.51
N ALA A 89 7.29 -18.57 -13.57
CA ALA A 89 8.71 -18.22 -13.62
C ALA A 89 8.97 -16.73 -13.96
N GLY A 90 8.03 -16.05 -14.60
CA GLY A 90 8.19 -14.68 -15.10
C GLY A 90 7.58 -13.58 -14.21
N LEU A 91 6.76 -13.98 -13.23
CA LEU A 91 5.98 -13.04 -12.42
C LEU A 91 6.85 -12.07 -11.61
N ASP A 92 7.88 -12.58 -10.93
CA ASP A 92 8.81 -11.76 -10.16
C ASP A 92 9.53 -10.74 -11.04
N ALA A 93 9.98 -11.14 -12.23
CA ALA A 93 10.61 -10.23 -13.18
C ALA A 93 9.62 -9.13 -13.67
N ALA A 94 8.34 -9.49 -13.85
CA ALA A 94 7.30 -8.54 -14.21
C ALA A 94 7.01 -7.52 -13.09
N VAL A 95 6.98 -7.98 -11.83
CA VAL A 95 6.86 -7.13 -10.64
C VAL A 95 8.04 -6.17 -10.54
N HIS A 96 9.27 -6.68 -10.66
CA HIS A 96 10.48 -5.85 -10.64
C HIS A 96 10.46 -4.78 -11.73
N ARG A 97 10.14 -5.14 -12.97
CA ARG A 97 10.01 -4.16 -14.08
C ARG A 97 8.96 -3.08 -13.77
N CYS A 98 7.84 -3.48 -13.18
CA CYS A 98 6.81 -2.53 -12.77
C CYS A 98 7.36 -1.50 -11.77
N LEU A 99 8.02 -1.97 -10.71
CA LEU A 99 8.61 -1.14 -9.67
C LEU A 99 9.73 -0.23 -10.21
N GLU A 100 10.61 -0.74 -11.05
CA GLU A 100 11.65 0.05 -11.72
C GLU A 100 11.07 1.16 -12.59
N ASN A 101 10.00 0.87 -13.33
CA ASN A 101 9.30 1.87 -14.13
C ASN A 101 8.67 2.97 -13.28
N ILE A 102 8.06 2.59 -12.15
CA ILE A 102 7.51 3.53 -11.17
C ILE A 102 8.64 4.40 -10.60
N GLN A 103 9.70 3.80 -10.09
CA GLN A 103 10.84 4.51 -9.51
C GLN A 103 11.48 5.48 -10.51
N ARG A 104 11.70 5.06 -11.75
CA ARG A 104 12.30 5.91 -12.78
C ARG A 104 11.48 7.15 -13.08
N ARG A 105 10.15 7.06 -12.97
CA ARG A 105 9.24 8.16 -13.29
C ARG A 105 8.88 9.04 -12.10
N CYS A 106 8.91 8.49 -10.90
CA CYS A 106 8.55 9.21 -9.67
C CYS A 106 9.77 9.63 -8.85
N GLY A 107 10.89 8.93 -8.96
CA GLY A 107 12.06 9.12 -8.08
C GLY A 107 12.92 10.37 -8.35
N GLY A 108 12.64 11.11 -9.41
CA GLY A 108 13.37 12.36 -9.73
C GLY A 108 12.71 13.64 -9.25
N ASP A 109 11.53 13.55 -8.66
CA ASP A 109 10.76 14.71 -8.21
C ASP A 109 10.80 14.81 -6.67
N GLU A 110 11.58 15.75 -6.17
CA GLU A 110 11.74 15.98 -4.71
C GLU A 110 10.44 16.44 -4.04
N ALA A 111 9.50 17.00 -4.79
CA ALA A 111 8.21 17.44 -4.28
C ALA A 111 7.20 16.30 -4.14
N LEU A 112 7.48 15.11 -4.72
CA LEU A 112 6.61 13.96 -4.69
C LEU A 112 7.14 12.87 -3.76
N ALA A 113 6.23 12.30 -2.97
CA ALA A 113 6.43 11.02 -2.31
C ALA A 113 5.57 9.97 -3.02
N TRP A 114 6.14 8.79 -3.26
CA TRP A 114 5.42 7.67 -3.82
C TRP A 114 5.67 6.42 -2.98
N TYR A 115 4.66 5.56 -2.88
CA TYR A 115 4.76 4.32 -2.14
C TYR A 115 4.08 3.21 -2.93
N ALA A 116 4.75 2.07 -3.02
CA ALA A 116 4.24 0.87 -3.66
C ALA A 116 4.21 -0.26 -2.64
N ALA A 117 3.01 -0.72 -2.27
CA ALA A 117 2.83 -1.90 -1.44
C ALA A 117 2.66 -3.13 -2.33
N VAL A 118 3.51 -4.13 -2.16
CA VAL A 118 3.58 -5.33 -2.99
C VAL A 118 3.10 -6.52 -2.18
N SER A 119 2.06 -7.22 -2.65
CA SER A 119 1.58 -8.46 -2.05
C SER A 119 2.53 -9.63 -2.32
N GLU A 120 2.31 -10.75 -1.64
CA GLU A 120 2.87 -12.04 -2.06
C GLU A 120 2.21 -12.51 -3.37
N PRO A 121 2.94 -13.24 -4.24
CA PRO A 121 2.38 -13.80 -5.47
C PRO A 121 1.39 -14.92 -5.16
N VAL A 122 0.36 -15.07 -6.01
CA VAL A 122 -0.64 -16.14 -5.93
C VAL A 122 -0.88 -16.78 -7.28
N ALA A 123 -1.30 -18.03 -7.29
CA ALA A 123 -1.54 -18.77 -8.52
C ALA A 123 -2.98 -18.67 -9.04
N ARG A 124 -3.93 -18.20 -8.21
CA ARG A 124 -5.35 -18.26 -8.54
C ARG A 124 -6.03 -16.91 -8.44
N LEU A 125 -6.92 -16.63 -9.39
CA LEU A 125 -7.77 -15.43 -9.36
C LEU A 125 -8.62 -15.30 -8.09
N SER A 126 -9.03 -16.43 -7.51
CA SER A 126 -9.81 -16.46 -6.27
C SER A 126 -9.06 -15.95 -5.04
N GLU A 127 -7.74 -15.83 -5.13
CA GLU A 127 -6.85 -15.36 -4.05
C GLU A 127 -6.59 -13.84 -4.15
N LEU A 128 -6.95 -13.19 -5.27
CA LEU A 128 -6.75 -11.75 -5.46
C LEU A 128 -7.38 -10.87 -4.36
N PRO A 129 -8.58 -11.17 -3.81
CA PRO A 129 -9.13 -10.41 -2.70
C PRO A 129 -8.21 -10.39 -1.48
N SER A 130 -7.64 -11.54 -1.13
CA SER A 130 -6.69 -11.66 -0.02
C SER A 130 -5.40 -10.89 -0.29
N CYS A 131 -4.87 -10.96 -1.52
CA CYS A 131 -3.69 -10.20 -1.93
C CYS A 131 -3.94 -8.70 -1.85
N TYR A 132 -5.10 -8.24 -2.33
CA TYR A 132 -5.49 -6.84 -2.26
C TYR A 132 -5.59 -6.35 -0.82
N ALA A 133 -6.26 -7.10 0.06
CA ALA A 133 -6.38 -6.77 1.47
C ALA A 133 -4.99 -6.69 2.15
N LYS A 134 -4.12 -7.67 1.90
CA LYS A 134 -2.73 -7.65 2.41
C LYS A 134 -1.94 -6.45 1.89
N ALA A 135 -2.02 -6.14 0.60
CA ALA A 135 -1.36 -4.99 0.02
C ALA A 135 -1.87 -3.68 0.64
N HIS A 136 -3.17 -3.59 0.96
CA HIS A 136 -3.75 -2.43 1.64
C HIS A 136 -3.17 -2.26 3.06
N THR A 137 -3.09 -3.34 3.83
CA THR A 137 -2.44 -3.33 5.15
C THR A 137 -0.96 -2.96 5.04
N ILE A 138 -0.22 -3.51 4.07
CA ILE A 138 1.19 -3.15 3.82
C ILE A 138 1.33 -1.66 3.49
N LEU A 139 0.41 -1.10 2.70
CA LEU A 139 0.46 0.31 2.31
C LEU A 139 0.29 1.27 3.50
N SER A 140 -0.42 0.87 4.55
CA SER A 140 -0.60 1.71 5.75
C SER A 140 0.72 1.96 6.49
N TYR A 141 1.71 1.06 6.35
CA TYR A 141 3.05 1.25 6.93
C TYR A 141 3.86 2.41 6.31
N ARG A 142 3.42 2.99 5.18
CA ARG A 142 4.10 4.15 4.59
C ARG A 142 4.22 5.34 5.56
N HIS A 143 3.27 5.47 6.49
CA HIS A 143 3.28 6.53 7.49
C HIS A 143 4.32 6.29 8.59
N LEU A 144 4.66 5.03 8.84
CA LEU A 144 5.68 4.62 9.82
C LEU A 144 7.09 4.54 9.20
N LEU A 145 7.15 4.33 7.88
CA LEU A 145 8.39 4.13 7.12
C LEU A 145 8.45 5.11 5.92
N PRO A 146 8.45 6.43 6.16
CA PRO A 146 8.32 7.43 5.09
C PRO A 146 9.48 7.43 4.08
N GLU A 147 10.65 6.91 4.46
CA GLU A 147 11.81 6.80 3.57
C GLU A 147 11.77 5.54 2.69
N ARG A 148 10.85 4.62 2.98
CA ARG A 148 10.76 3.35 2.28
C ARG A 148 9.67 3.38 1.21
N HIS A 149 10.06 3.56 -0.04
CA HIS A 149 9.13 3.68 -1.16
C HIS A 149 8.47 2.36 -1.57
N VAL A 150 9.17 1.23 -1.44
CA VAL A 150 8.63 -0.11 -1.74
C VAL A 150 8.44 -0.87 -0.44
N LEU A 151 7.19 -1.24 -0.15
CA LEU A 151 6.77 -1.95 1.03
C LEU A 151 6.35 -3.37 0.63
N THR A 152 6.84 -4.37 1.33
CA THR A 152 6.56 -5.79 1.09
C THR A 152 6.08 -6.45 2.38
N ALA A 153 5.72 -7.73 2.35
CA ALA A 153 5.19 -8.45 3.51
C ALA A 153 6.15 -8.50 4.72
N ASP A 154 7.44 -8.18 4.54
CA ASP A 154 8.41 -8.08 5.63
C ASP A 154 8.04 -7.03 6.68
N VAL A 155 7.33 -5.96 6.30
CA VAL A 155 6.87 -4.94 7.24
C VAL A 155 5.80 -5.47 8.21
N LEU A 156 5.13 -6.58 7.87
CA LEU A 156 4.14 -7.24 8.71
C LEU A 156 4.78 -8.17 9.75
N GLN A 157 6.08 -8.49 9.58
CA GLN A 157 6.78 -9.32 10.54
C GLN A 157 7.04 -8.50 11.80
N LYS A 158 6.31 -8.81 12.87
CA LYS A 158 6.56 -8.22 14.19
C LYS A 158 8.01 -8.57 14.59
N PRO A 159 8.77 -7.62 15.14
CA PRO A 159 10.05 -7.97 15.76
C PRO A 159 9.79 -9.13 16.73
N GLN A 160 10.59 -10.21 16.60
CA GLN A 160 10.41 -11.43 17.40
C GLN A 160 10.35 -11.04 18.88
N ARG A 161 9.23 -11.37 19.53
CA ARG A 161 9.05 -11.23 20.97
C ARG A 161 10.09 -12.11 21.68
N GLY A 162 11.16 -11.51 22.13
CA GLY A 162 12.20 -12.25 22.83
C GLY A 162 13.23 -11.34 23.50
N ALA A 163 12.80 -10.44 24.33
CA ALA A 163 13.45 -9.87 25.51
C ALA A 163 12.62 -8.68 25.94
N LEU A 164 12.33 -8.55 27.22
CA LEU A 164 11.77 -7.31 27.81
C LEU A 164 12.81 -6.20 27.52
N PRO A 165 12.53 -5.22 26.65
CA PRO A 165 13.43 -4.08 26.54
C PRO A 165 13.37 -3.34 27.87
N ALA A 166 14.54 -3.06 28.44
CA ALA A 166 14.65 -2.10 29.51
C ALA A 166 14.05 -0.76 29.04
N LEU A 167 13.55 0.07 29.95
CA LEU A 167 12.99 1.40 29.64
C LEU A 167 13.92 2.28 28.77
N ASP A 168 15.21 1.96 28.73
CA ASP A 168 16.24 2.61 27.90
C ASP A 168 16.17 2.21 26.41
N GLU A 169 15.39 1.19 26.03
CA GLU A 169 15.26 0.72 24.64
C GLU A 169 13.96 1.16 23.96
N VAL A 170 13.15 1.99 24.62
CA VAL A 170 12.00 2.63 23.96
C VAL A 170 12.54 3.66 22.99
N ASP A 171 12.53 3.31 21.72
CA ASP A 171 12.94 4.24 20.66
C ASP A 171 11.93 5.40 20.61
N ALA A 172 12.27 6.49 21.30
CA ALA A 172 11.44 7.70 21.36
C ALA A 172 11.17 8.30 19.97
N SER A 173 11.98 7.96 18.95
CA SER A 173 11.75 8.40 17.57
C SER A 173 10.48 7.79 16.95
N LYS A 174 10.03 6.64 17.46
CA LYS A 174 8.76 6.01 17.02
C LYS A 174 7.52 6.73 17.56
N ALA A 175 7.65 7.51 18.62
CA ALA A 175 6.60 8.36 19.16
C ALA A 175 6.62 9.77 18.53
N ASP A 176 7.26 9.95 17.38
CA ASP A 176 7.33 11.24 16.71
C ASP A 176 5.92 11.74 16.33
N PRO A 177 5.48 12.88 16.88
CA PRO A 177 4.21 13.50 16.53
C PRO A 177 4.05 13.78 15.03
N ALA A 178 5.17 13.87 14.30
CA ALA A 178 5.16 14.04 12.85
C ALA A 178 4.49 12.87 12.12
N ILE A 179 4.59 11.65 12.64
CA ILE A 179 3.94 10.45 12.06
C ILE A 179 2.42 10.61 12.08
N ILE A 180 1.87 11.00 13.26
CA ILE A 180 0.43 11.21 13.43
C ILE A 180 -0.04 12.39 12.56
N ARG A 181 0.69 13.50 12.59
CA ARG A 181 0.37 14.68 11.79
C ARG A 181 0.38 14.36 10.30
N ASN A 182 1.37 13.62 9.82
CA ASN A 182 1.45 13.18 8.44
C ASN A 182 0.23 12.29 8.07
N PHE A 183 -0.14 11.34 8.94
CA PHE A 183 -1.33 10.53 8.71
C PHE A 183 -2.61 11.38 8.68
N LEU A 184 -2.79 12.32 9.60
CA LEU A 184 -3.95 13.22 9.62
C LEU A 184 -4.03 14.09 8.36
N GLN A 185 -2.90 14.46 7.79
CA GLN A 185 -2.83 15.26 6.57
C GLN A 185 -3.04 14.46 5.29
N THR A 186 -2.55 13.22 5.22
CA THR A 186 -2.46 12.45 3.97
C THR A 186 -3.22 11.12 4.00
N GLY A 187 -3.62 10.63 5.18
CA GLY A 187 -4.35 9.38 5.37
C GLY A 187 -5.83 9.50 5.03
N MET A 188 -6.42 8.36 4.69
CA MET A 188 -7.85 8.25 4.43
C MET A 188 -8.57 7.68 5.63
N ARG A 189 -9.86 8.01 5.76
CA ARG A 189 -10.69 7.55 6.89
C ARG A 189 -10.74 6.03 7.01
N GLU A 190 -10.72 5.33 5.89
CA GLU A 190 -10.75 3.87 5.80
C GLU A 190 -9.47 3.23 6.34
N GLU A 191 -8.35 3.96 6.35
CA GLU A 191 -7.05 3.50 6.83
C GLU A 191 -6.85 3.69 8.34
N ILE A 192 -7.74 4.43 9.02
CA ILE A 192 -7.61 4.73 10.45
C ILE A 192 -7.44 3.47 11.31
N PRO A 193 -8.25 2.40 11.16
CA PRO A 193 -8.12 1.20 11.98
C PRO A 193 -6.76 0.51 11.81
N ASP A 194 -6.30 0.41 10.55
CA ASP A 194 -5.02 -0.23 10.22
C ASP A 194 -3.86 0.62 10.74
N PHE A 195 -3.87 1.93 10.48
CA PHE A 195 -2.86 2.85 10.97
C PHE A 195 -2.75 2.83 12.50
N VAL A 196 -3.86 2.92 13.23
CA VAL A 196 -3.87 2.88 14.69
C VAL A 196 -3.32 1.56 15.22
N SER A 197 -3.74 0.44 14.62
CA SER A 197 -3.24 -0.88 15.00
C SER A 197 -1.73 -0.99 14.81
N GLU A 198 -1.21 -0.54 13.68
CA GLU A 198 0.21 -0.61 13.35
C GLU A 198 1.04 0.40 14.15
N TYR A 199 0.53 1.62 14.32
CA TYR A 199 1.18 2.63 15.15
C TYR A 199 1.33 2.14 16.59
N LEU A 200 0.28 1.59 17.18
CA LEU A 200 0.34 1.00 18.51
C LEU A 200 1.25 -0.24 18.57
N ALA A 201 1.21 -1.10 17.54
CA ALA A 201 2.06 -2.28 17.47
C ALA A 201 3.56 -1.92 17.37
N SER A 202 3.90 -0.76 16.80
CA SER A 202 5.29 -0.29 16.69
C SER A 202 5.96 -0.03 18.04
N PHE A 203 5.17 0.23 19.08
CA PHE A 203 5.67 0.45 20.45
C PHE A 203 5.92 -0.86 21.22
N GLY A 204 5.44 -2.00 20.72
CA GLY A 204 5.65 -3.30 21.36
C GLY A 204 5.21 -3.32 22.83
N ASN A 205 6.08 -3.80 23.71
CA ASN A 205 5.79 -3.91 25.15
C ASN A 205 5.76 -2.56 25.89
N ALA A 206 6.21 -1.46 25.27
CA ALA A 206 6.16 -0.14 25.89
C ALA A 206 4.72 0.29 26.22
N LEU A 207 3.73 -0.22 25.47
CA LEU A 207 2.30 0.01 25.75
C LEU A 207 1.81 -0.65 27.05
N ASP A 208 2.55 -1.56 27.64
CA ASP A 208 2.22 -2.12 28.96
C ASP A 208 2.50 -1.12 30.08
N SER A 209 3.33 -0.10 29.82
CA SER A 209 3.55 1.02 30.74
C SER A 209 2.37 1.99 30.73
N MET A 210 1.76 2.21 31.89
CA MET A 210 0.67 3.18 32.06
C MET A 210 1.12 4.61 31.71
N LEU A 211 2.34 4.98 32.06
CA LEU A 211 2.92 6.30 31.77
C LEU A 211 3.11 6.52 30.26
N PHE A 212 3.57 5.50 29.56
CA PHE A 212 3.76 5.57 28.11
C PHE A 212 2.42 5.69 27.38
N ARG A 213 1.38 4.94 27.81
CA ARG A 213 0.02 5.09 27.26
C ARG A 213 -0.51 6.51 27.43
N GLN A 214 -0.31 7.11 28.62
CA GLN A 214 -0.72 8.50 28.86
C GLN A 214 0.05 9.47 27.97
N TYR A 215 1.35 9.26 27.76
CA TYR A 215 2.16 10.06 26.85
C TYR A 215 1.64 10.00 25.42
N VAL A 216 1.42 8.79 24.88
CA VAL A 216 0.89 8.60 23.52
C VAL A 216 -0.51 9.25 23.35
N LEU A 217 -1.38 9.13 24.38
CA LEU A 217 -2.71 9.76 24.33
C LEU A 217 -2.62 11.29 24.35
N LEU A 218 -1.68 11.85 25.09
CA LEU A 218 -1.44 13.31 25.10
C LEU A 218 -0.91 13.77 23.76
N GLU A 219 0.07 13.08 23.15
CA GLU A 219 0.60 13.40 21.84
C GLU A 219 -0.48 13.33 20.74
N LEU A 220 -1.33 12.29 20.77
CA LEU A 220 -2.49 12.18 19.88
C LEU A 220 -3.43 13.39 20.01
N ARG A 221 -3.70 13.80 21.26
CA ARG A 221 -4.61 14.92 21.53
C ARG A 221 -4.05 16.27 21.07
N PHE A 222 -2.72 16.47 21.17
CA PHE A 222 -2.09 17.73 20.73
C PHE A 222 -1.77 17.75 19.23
N SER A 223 -1.77 16.60 18.57
CA SER A 223 -1.49 16.50 17.13
C SER A 223 -2.75 16.56 16.27
N ALA A 224 -3.93 16.31 16.86
CA ALA A 224 -5.25 16.38 16.21
C ALA A 224 -5.84 17.79 16.33
#